data_6f91fd790f8b16fa5d124454a046e770
#
_entry.id   6f91fd790f8b16fa5d124454a046e770
#
_cell.length_a   1.000
_cell.length_b   1.000
_cell.length_c   1.000
_cell.angle_alpha   90.00
_cell.angle_beta   90.00
_cell.angle_gamma   90.00
#
_symmetry.space_group_name_H-M   'P 1'
#
loop_
_entity.id
_entity.type
_entity.pdbx_description
1 polymer ?
#
loop_
_entity_poly.entity_id
_entity_poly.type
_entity_poly.pdbx_seq_one_letter_code
_entity_poly.pdbx_strand_id
1 'polypeptide(L)'
;MKTFEEYDFTFATGAPQKQLQSLRSLSFIERNENIVLLGPSGVGKTHLAIAMGYEAVRVGIKVRFTTAADLLLQLSTAQRQGRYKTTLQRGVMAPRLLIIDEIGYLPFSQEEAKLFFQVIAKRYEKSAMILTSNLPFGQWDQTF
;
A
#
# COMPACT_ATOMS: atom_id res chain seq x y z
N MET A 1 -0.20 14.54 11.43
CA MET A 1 -0.69 13.52 10.49
C MET A 1 -1.99 13.98 9.84
N LYS A 2 -2.13 13.80 8.55
CA LYS A 2 -3.37 14.14 7.85
C LYS A 2 -4.48 13.14 8.20
N THR A 3 -5.67 13.67 8.45
CA THR A 3 -6.88 12.85 8.65
C THR A 3 -7.86 13.12 7.52
N PHE A 4 -8.95 12.37 7.45
CA PHE A 4 -9.97 12.61 6.43
C PHE A 4 -10.57 14.02 6.52
N GLU A 5 -10.72 14.56 7.71
CA GLU A 5 -11.27 15.90 7.92
C GLU A 5 -10.35 16.99 7.38
N GLU A 6 -9.04 16.73 7.35
CA GLU A 6 -8.04 17.68 6.88
C GLU A 6 -7.73 17.51 5.40
N TYR A 7 -8.18 16.42 4.78
CA TYR A 7 -7.86 16.09 3.40
C TYR A 7 -8.79 16.79 2.43
N ASP A 8 -8.22 17.42 1.41
CA ASP A 8 -9.00 18.01 0.33
C ASP A 8 -9.24 16.97 -0.76
N PHE A 9 -10.44 16.41 -0.79
CA PHE A 9 -10.78 15.36 -1.74
C PHE A 9 -10.67 15.80 -3.21
N THR A 10 -10.60 17.10 -3.50
CA THR A 10 -10.42 17.55 -4.87
C THR A 10 -9.04 17.23 -5.43
N PHE A 11 -8.06 16.97 -4.55
CA PHE A 11 -6.72 16.56 -4.95
C PHE A 11 -6.54 15.05 -5.02
N ALA A 12 -7.54 14.29 -4.67
CA ALA A 12 -7.43 12.84 -4.78
C ALA A 12 -7.45 12.43 -6.25
N THR A 13 -6.53 11.62 -6.62
CA THR A 13 -6.08 11.09 -7.90
C THR A 13 -7.19 10.65 -8.87
N GLY A 14 -8.12 11.51 -9.22
CA GLY A 14 -9.21 11.19 -10.11
C GLY A 14 -10.30 10.30 -9.53
N ALA A 15 -10.20 9.88 -8.28
CA ALA A 15 -11.22 9.06 -7.65
C ALA A 15 -12.46 9.93 -7.34
N PRO A 16 -13.67 9.47 -7.67
CA PRO A 16 -14.87 10.21 -7.32
C PRO A 16 -15.02 10.39 -5.81
N GLN A 17 -15.52 11.54 -5.40
CA GLN A 17 -15.70 11.84 -3.98
C GLN A 17 -16.54 10.78 -3.27
N LYS A 18 -17.52 10.23 -3.95
CA LYS A 18 -18.36 9.17 -3.40
C LYS A 18 -17.53 7.92 -3.03
N GLN A 19 -16.58 7.54 -3.89
CA GLN A 19 -15.68 6.42 -3.60
C GLN A 19 -14.78 6.73 -2.41
N LEU A 20 -14.27 7.96 -2.33
CA LEU A 20 -13.41 8.36 -1.21
C LEU A 20 -14.17 8.31 0.11
N GLN A 21 -15.42 8.73 0.12
CA GLN A 21 -16.25 8.64 1.33
C GLN A 21 -16.55 7.19 1.71
N SER A 22 -16.72 6.32 0.70
CA SER A 22 -16.87 4.88 0.95
C SER A 22 -15.62 4.30 1.58
N LEU A 23 -14.43 4.71 1.13
CA LEU A 23 -13.17 4.26 1.71
C LEU A 23 -13.01 4.72 3.16
N ARG A 24 -13.56 5.86 3.53
CA ARG A 24 -13.52 6.37 4.89
C ARG A 24 -14.17 5.41 5.88
N SER A 25 -15.14 4.63 5.46
CA SER A 25 -15.80 3.66 6.33
C SER A 25 -14.94 2.45 6.64
N LEU A 26 -13.82 2.26 5.89
CA LEU A 26 -12.88 1.14 6.03
C LEU A 26 -13.51 -0.22 5.74
N SER A 27 -14.66 -0.26 5.09
CA SER A 27 -15.33 -1.53 4.77
C SER A 27 -14.48 -2.41 3.83
N PHE A 28 -13.59 -1.79 3.03
CA PHE A 28 -12.69 -2.55 2.17
C PHE A 28 -11.77 -3.48 2.97
N ILE A 29 -11.44 -3.11 4.21
CA ILE A 29 -10.58 -3.95 5.06
C ILE A 29 -11.30 -5.25 5.42
N GLU A 30 -12.56 -5.15 5.79
CA GLU A 30 -13.37 -6.33 6.12
C GLU A 30 -13.56 -7.24 4.90
N ARG A 31 -13.63 -6.65 3.71
CA ARG A 31 -13.80 -7.40 2.47
C ARG A 31 -12.47 -7.89 1.87
N ASN A 32 -11.35 -7.63 2.54
CA ASN A 32 -10.02 -8.00 2.05
C ASN A 32 -9.74 -7.46 0.65
N GLU A 33 -10.19 -6.23 0.39
CA GLU A 33 -10.01 -5.57 -0.89
C GLU A 33 -8.78 -4.68 -0.88
N ASN A 34 -8.21 -4.45 -2.05
CA ASN A 34 -7.05 -3.59 -2.22
C ASN A 34 -7.46 -2.27 -2.84
N ILE A 35 -6.85 -1.20 -2.37
CA ILE A 35 -7.04 0.14 -2.91
C ILE A 35 -5.74 0.55 -3.62
N VAL A 36 -5.85 1.00 -4.86
CA VAL A 36 -4.69 1.49 -5.61
C VAL A 36 -4.92 2.97 -5.92
N LEU A 37 -4.03 3.81 -5.45
CA LEU A 37 -4.07 5.25 -5.68
C LEU A 37 -3.00 5.61 -6.71
N LEU A 38 -3.41 6.04 -7.88
CA LEU A 38 -2.53 6.36 -8.99
C LEU A 38 -2.53 7.87 -9.26
N GLY A 39 -1.40 8.37 -9.71
CA GLY A 39 -1.29 9.77 -10.11
C GLY A 39 0.10 10.31 -9.88
N PRO A 40 0.40 11.50 -10.43
CA PRO A 40 1.70 12.11 -10.26
C PRO A 40 1.98 12.46 -8.80
N SER A 41 3.26 12.65 -8.47
CA SER A 41 3.66 13.08 -7.15
C SER A 41 3.02 14.41 -6.78
N GLY A 42 2.69 14.60 -5.51
CA GLY A 42 2.16 15.87 -5.02
C GLY A 42 0.66 16.04 -5.14
N VAL A 43 -0.08 15.00 -5.58
CA VAL A 43 -1.55 15.08 -5.66
C VAL A 43 -2.26 14.50 -4.43
N GLY A 44 -1.51 14.22 -3.34
CA GLY A 44 -2.12 13.84 -2.08
C GLY A 44 -2.34 12.35 -1.84
N LYS A 45 -1.78 11.48 -2.68
CA LYS A 45 -1.92 10.03 -2.52
C LYS A 45 -1.42 9.54 -1.15
N THR A 46 -0.22 9.95 -0.78
CA THR A 46 0.39 9.57 0.49
C THR A 46 -0.43 10.08 1.67
N HIS A 47 -0.91 11.32 1.58
CA HIS A 47 -1.75 11.88 2.64
C HIS A 47 -3.04 11.09 2.81
N LEU A 48 -3.67 10.69 1.71
CA LEU A 48 -4.89 9.88 1.78
C LEU A 48 -4.61 8.51 2.39
N ALA A 49 -3.52 7.86 1.97
CA ALA A 49 -3.13 6.57 2.52
C ALA A 49 -2.87 6.65 4.03
N ILE A 50 -2.15 7.70 4.47
CA ILE A 50 -1.88 7.94 5.88
C ILE A 50 -3.19 8.18 6.65
N ALA A 51 -4.11 8.96 6.08
CA ALA A 51 -5.39 9.24 6.73
C ALA A 51 -6.21 7.96 6.93
N MET A 52 -6.26 7.09 5.92
CA MET A 52 -6.95 5.81 6.03
C MET A 52 -6.28 4.91 7.07
N GLY A 53 -4.95 4.87 7.09
CA GLY A 53 -4.20 4.10 8.09
C GLY A 53 -4.47 4.60 9.51
N TYR A 54 -4.48 5.91 9.70
CA TYR A 54 -4.79 6.52 10.98
C TYR A 54 -6.19 6.12 11.47
N GLU A 55 -7.18 6.22 10.59
CA GLU A 55 -8.55 5.82 10.94
C GLU A 55 -8.62 4.33 11.31
N ALA A 56 -7.89 3.48 10.61
CA ALA A 56 -7.85 2.05 10.92
C ALA A 56 -7.23 1.79 12.29
N VAL A 57 -6.11 2.45 12.61
CA VAL A 57 -5.47 2.33 13.92
C VAL A 57 -6.42 2.80 15.01
N ARG A 58 -7.14 3.90 14.76
CA ARG A 58 -8.05 4.46 15.75
C ARG A 58 -9.15 3.49 16.15
N VAL A 59 -9.56 2.61 15.24
CA VAL A 59 -10.60 1.61 15.53
C VAL A 59 -10.01 0.23 15.87
N GLY A 60 -8.71 0.15 16.16
CA GLY A 60 -8.08 -1.06 16.66
C GLY A 60 -7.54 -2.03 15.62
N ILE A 61 -7.43 -1.61 14.35
CA ILE A 61 -6.89 -2.45 13.29
C ILE A 61 -5.37 -2.35 13.28
N LYS A 62 -4.69 -3.48 13.17
CA LYS A 62 -3.23 -3.51 13.05
C LYS A 62 -2.82 -3.06 11.65
N VAL A 63 -2.07 -1.97 11.57
CA VAL A 63 -1.65 -1.34 10.32
C VAL A 63 -0.14 -1.29 10.25
N ARG A 64 0.40 -1.59 9.08
CA ARG A 64 1.81 -1.28 8.77
C ARG A 64 1.86 -0.34 7.58
N PHE A 65 2.63 0.73 7.72
CA PHE A 65 2.95 1.65 6.64
C PHE A 65 4.43 1.48 6.26
N THR A 66 4.72 1.32 4.97
CA THR A 66 6.08 1.23 4.45
C THR A 66 6.11 1.80 3.03
N THR A 67 7.30 2.17 2.55
CA THR A 67 7.48 2.46 1.14
C THR A 67 7.86 1.18 0.41
N ALA A 68 7.67 1.16 -0.92
CA ALA A 68 8.07 0.01 -1.73
C ALA A 68 9.58 -0.24 -1.59
N ALA A 69 10.40 0.83 -1.65
CA ALA A 69 11.85 0.71 -1.54
C ALA A 69 12.26 0.09 -0.20
N ASP A 70 11.71 0.58 0.90
CA ASP A 70 12.06 0.06 2.24
C ASP A 70 11.61 -1.39 2.42
N LEU A 71 10.43 -1.73 1.95
CA LEU A 71 9.92 -3.10 2.04
C LEU A 71 10.82 -4.07 1.29
N LEU A 72 11.20 -3.72 0.05
CA LEU A 72 12.04 -4.59 -0.77
C LEU A 72 13.45 -4.71 -0.20
N LEU A 73 13.99 -3.63 0.34
CA LEU A 73 15.28 -3.69 1.03
C LEU A 73 15.21 -4.63 2.23
N GLN A 74 14.16 -4.54 3.02
CA GLN A 74 13.97 -5.42 4.18
C GLN A 74 13.88 -6.88 3.75
N LEU A 75 13.09 -7.18 2.72
CA LEU A 75 12.89 -8.56 2.27
C LEU A 75 14.14 -9.14 1.63
N SER A 76 14.85 -8.37 0.79
CA SER A 76 16.08 -8.84 0.17
C SER A 76 17.19 -9.07 1.21
N THR A 77 17.29 -8.20 2.20
CA THR A 77 18.23 -8.38 3.31
C THR A 77 17.90 -9.64 4.10
N ALA A 78 16.63 -9.86 4.39
CA ALA A 78 16.18 -11.04 5.11
C ALA A 78 16.50 -12.33 4.34
N GLN A 79 16.37 -12.31 3.01
CA GLN A 79 16.75 -13.46 2.18
C GLN A 79 18.23 -13.79 2.33
N ARG A 80 19.08 -12.78 2.25
CA ARG A 80 20.52 -12.99 2.38
C ARG A 80 20.91 -13.51 3.75
N GLN A 81 20.13 -13.19 4.77
CA GLN A 81 20.41 -13.60 6.15
C GLN A 81 19.62 -14.85 6.59
N GLY A 82 18.92 -15.48 5.68
CA GLY A 82 18.14 -16.68 6.01
C GLY A 82 16.91 -16.43 6.88
N ARG A 83 16.38 -15.21 6.88
CA ARG A 83 15.24 -14.83 7.72
C ARG A 83 14.01 -14.38 6.91
N TYR A 84 13.95 -14.74 5.63
CA TYR A 84 12.90 -14.26 4.74
C TYR A 84 11.51 -14.68 5.23
N LYS A 85 11.35 -15.95 5.59
CA LYS A 85 10.04 -16.48 5.98
C LYS A 85 9.48 -15.77 7.21
N THR A 86 10.32 -15.58 8.23
CA THR A 86 9.92 -14.90 9.45
C THR A 86 9.62 -13.42 9.19
N THR A 87 10.46 -12.77 8.40
CA THR A 87 10.27 -11.36 8.04
C THR A 87 8.98 -11.16 7.25
N LEU A 88 8.71 -12.04 6.28
CA LEU A 88 7.46 -12.01 5.53
C LEU A 88 6.25 -12.17 6.44
N GLN A 89 6.30 -13.15 7.34
CA GLN A 89 5.18 -13.42 8.24
C GLN A 89 4.89 -12.22 9.15
N ARG A 90 5.92 -11.66 9.77
CA ARG A 90 5.74 -10.58 10.74
C ARG A 90 5.45 -9.24 10.09
N GLY A 91 6.09 -8.95 8.97
CA GLY A 91 6.03 -7.63 8.35
C GLY A 91 5.02 -7.49 7.24
N VAL A 92 4.64 -8.59 6.60
CA VAL A 92 3.75 -8.56 5.45
C VAL A 92 2.41 -9.23 5.75
N MET A 93 2.44 -10.40 6.38
CA MET A 93 1.22 -11.17 6.59
C MET A 93 0.47 -10.79 7.87
N ALA A 94 1.18 -10.41 8.93
CA ALA A 94 0.54 -10.14 10.22
C ALA A 94 -0.32 -8.87 10.25
N PRO A 95 0.06 -7.73 9.63
CA PRO A 95 -0.81 -6.55 9.64
C PRO A 95 -2.12 -6.83 8.93
N ARG A 96 -3.23 -6.36 9.51
CA ARG A 96 -4.54 -6.48 8.88
C ARG A 96 -4.68 -5.53 7.69
N LEU A 97 -3.99 -4.40 7.74
CA LEU A 97 -3.90 -3.45 6.63
C LEU A 97 -2.41 -3.16 6.37
N LEU A 98 -1.98 -3.38 5.14
CA LEU A 98 -0.61 -3.07 4.70
C LEU A 98 -0.66 -1.93 3.70
N ILE A 99 0.05 -0.84 3.99
CA ILE A 99 0.13 0.32 3.11
C ILE A 99 1.53 0.34 2.50
N ILE A 100 1.60 0.23 1.17
CA ILE A 100 2.86 0.31 0.43
C ILE A 100 2.83 1.57 -0.41
N ASP A 101 3.64 2.54 -0.02
CA ASP A 101 3.69 3.85 -0.64
C ASP A 101 4.81 3.94 -1.66
N GLU A 102 4.67 4.85 -2.60
CA GLU A 102 5.72 5.22 -3.56
C GLU A 102 6.17 4.08 -4.47
N ILE A 103 5.24 3.25 -4.93
CA ILE A 103 5.53 2.20 -5.91
C ILE A 103 5.87 2.87 -7.25
N GLY A 104 7.01 2.46 -7.84
CA GLY A 104 7.41 2.96 -9.16
C GLY A 104 8.21 4.25 -9.14
N TYR A 105 8.49 4.83 -7.99
CA TYR A 105 9.34 6.02 -7.89
C TYR A 105 10.77 5.71 -8.32
N LEU A 106 11.22 4.48 -8.09
CA LEU A 106 12.47 3.95 -8.63
C LEU A 106 12.15 2.65 -9.36
N PRO A 107 12.81 2.37 -10.49
CA PRO A 107 12.55 1.12 -11.19
C PRO A 107 13.01 -0.08 -10.36
N PHE A 108 12.25 -1.17 -10.43
CA PHE A 108 12.62 -2.42 -9.77
C PHE A 108 13.62 -3.19 -10.61
N SER A 109 14.59 -3.82 -9.93
CA SER A 109 15.38 -4.89 -10.54
C SER A 109 14.48 -6.12 -10.74
N GLN A 110 14.95 -7.13 -11.49
CA GLN A 110 14.17 -8.36 -11.65
C GLN A 110 13.91 -9.05 -10.32
N GLU A 111 14.90 -9.07 -9.43
CA GLU A 111 14.72 -9.68 -8.11
C GLU A 111 13.72 -8.91 -7.26
N GLU A 112 13.79 -7.58 -7.30
CA GLU A 112 12.84 -6.75 -6.57
C GLU A 112 11.42 -6.93 -7.09
N ALA A 113 11.25 -7.02 -8.41
CA ALA A 113 9.94 -7.27 -8.99
C ALA A 113 9.37 -8.61 -8.55
N LYS A 114 10.20 -9.65 -8.47
CA LYS A 114 9.78 -10.96 -7.96
C LYS A 114 9.35 -10.89 -6.51
N LEU A 115 10.12 -10.21 -5.66
CA LEU A 115 9.78 -10.04 -4.25
C LEU A 115 8.48 -9.26 -4.10
N PHE A 116 8.32 -8.19 -4.84
CA PHE A 116 7.11 -7.39 -4.79
C PHE A 116 5.89 -8.22 -5.22
N PHE A 117 6.03 -8.96 -6.32
CA PHE A 117 4.97 -9.85 -6.79
C PHE A 117 4.58 -10.88 -5.72
N GLN A 118 5.56 -11.44 -5.01
CA GLN A 118 5.29 -12.41 -3.94
C GLN A 118 4.49 -11.77 -2.80
N VAL A 119 4.81 -10.52 -2.44
CA VAL A 119 4.04 -9.79 -1.42
C VAL A 119 2.58 -9.66 -1.84
N ILE A 120 2.36 -9.18 -3.06
CA ILE A 120 1.00 -8.99 -3.59
C ILE A 120 0.25 -10.32 -3.61
N ALA A 121 0.88 -11.37 -4.15
CA ALA A 121 0.24 -12.69 -4.28
C ALA A 121 -0.11 -13.30 -2.91
N LYS A 122 0.77 -13.13 -1.92
CA LYS A 122 0.54 -13.68 -0.58
C LYS A 122 -0.61 -12.98 0.13
N ARG A 123 -0.81 -11.70 -0.13
CA ARG A 123 -1.88 -10.95 0.54
C ARG A 123 -3.19 -10.89 -0.25
N TYR A 124 -3.14 -11.20 -1.54
CA TYR A 124 -4.31 -11.08 -2.42
C TYR A 124 -5.49 -11.88 -1.87
N GLU A 125 -6.61 -11.23 -1.71
CA GLU A 125 -7.87 -11.77 -1.16
C GLU A 125 -7.79 -12.26 0.29
N LYS A 126 -6.63 -12.16 0.93
CA LYS A 126 -6.47 -12.60 2.33
C LYS A 126 -6.49 -11.46 3.32
N SER A 127 -6.00 -10.30 2.91
CA SER A 127 -5.97 -9.10 3.75
C SER A 127 -5.87 -7.87 2.86
N ALA A 128 -6.34 -6.74 3.38
CA ALA A 128 -6.41 -5.50 2.61
C ALA A 128 -5.05 -4.82 2.47
N MET A 129 -4.85 -4.16 1.34
CA MET A 129 -3.69 -3.31 1.07
C MET A 129 -4.13 -1.97 0.52
N ILE A 130 -3.33 -0.93 0.79
CA ILE A 130 -3.40 0.34 0.09
C ILE A 130 -2.07 0.51 -0.62
N LEU A 131 -2.12 0.71 -1.93
CA LEU A 131 -0.93 0.86 -2.77
C LEU A 131 -0.96 2.23 -3.41
N THR A 132 0.14 2.99 -3.32
CA THR A 132 0.24 4.27 -4.03
C THR A 132 1.33 4.19 -5.07
N SER A 133 1.12 4.81 -6.22
CA SER A 133 2.06 4.77 -7.32
C SER A 133 1.98 6.03 -8.16
N ASN A 134 3.13 6.48 -8.67
CA ASN A 134 3.19 7.54 -9.66
C ASN A 134 3.14 6.99 -11.10
N LEU A 135 3.09 5.67 -11.26
CA LEU A 135 3.01 5.06 -12.58
C LEU A 135 1.57 5.11 -13.10
N PRO A 136 1.36 5.40 -14.40
CA PRO A 136 0.05 5.20 -15.00
C PRO A 136 -0.36 3.73 -14.94
N PHE A 137 -1.66 3.47 -14.85
CA PHE A 137 -2.19 2.11 -14.71
C PHE A 137 -1.64 1.16 -15.79
N GLY A 138 -1.52 1.64 -17.04
CA GLY A 138 -1.03 0.82 -18.13
C GLY A 138 0.42 0.38 -18.02
N GLN A 139 1.22 1.02 -17.14
CA GLN A 139 2.62 0.65 -16.94
C GLN A 139 2.81 -0.41 -15.86
N TRP A 140 1.76 -0.72 -15.11
CA TRP A 140 1.84 -1.75 -14.08
C TRP A 140 2.14 -3.13 -14.66
N ASP A 141 1.55 -3.45 -15.80
CA ASP A 141 1.80 -4.73 -16.47
C ASP A 141 3.25 -4.91 -16.87
N GLN A 142 3.96 -3.82 -17.19
CA GLN A 142 5.35 -3.86 -17.58
C GLN A 142 6.28 -3.94 -16.38
N THR A 143 5.83 -3.53 -15.20
CA THR A 143 6.60 -3.52 -13.97
C THR A 143 6.52 -4.87 -13.25
N PHE A 144 5.39 -5.47 -13.31
CA PHE A 144 5.07 -6.72 -12.60
C PHE A 144 4.65 -7.80 -13.59
#